data_a195949010ae4ec314a8875ab56707d1
#
_entry.id   a195949010ae4ec314a8875ab56707d1
#
_cell.length_a   1.000
_cell.length_b   1.000
_cell.length_c   1.000
_cell.angle_alpha   90.00
_cell.angle_beta   90.00
_cell.angle_gamma   90.00
#
_symmetry.space_group_name_H-M   'P 1'
#
loop_
_entity.id
_entity.type
_entity.pdbx_description
1 polymer ?
#
loop_
_entity_poly.entity_id
_entity_poly.type
_entity_poly.pdbx_seq_one_letter_code
_entity_poly.pdbx_strand_id
1 'polypeptide(L)'
;MSRAVVVGSFNVDHVWRCDALPVAGATIAGRYASGPGGKGFNQAIASVRAGVATTFVCALGDDAGGRLARDLAKEDGLDLRAQASDEPTGTAGIYVDAHGRNTIVIGAGANAALSTEHLDSQADAFATAGVVLVQLESPSDTVLAVLQAARQHGATTVLNPAPANAATTTELLAHADLITPNETEFAALLARHLGERIIADDVATLDGVTLHQHCRQLFPHGTVVVTLGATGVYVSHPEDALRGDARPHYRVAAEAANVVDTTGAGDAFNGALAASLAEAALPAFTDHVRFANRYAALSTEHAGAALAMPLRADLIARYGE
;
A
#
# COMPACT_ATOMS: atom_id res chain seq x y z
N MET A 1 12.44 -16.76 11.66
CA MET A 1 11.64 -15.52 11.73
C MET A 1 10.81 -15.47 10.47
N SER A 2 9.53 -15.19 10.61
CA SER A 2 8.64 -15.01 9.46
C SER A 2 9.02 -13.74 8.69
N ARG A 3 8.75 -13.71 7.39
CA ARG A 3 9.18 -12.68 6.47
C ARG A 3 7.94 -12.01 5.85
N ALA A 4 8.01 -10.74 5.52
CA ALA A 4 7.03 -10.10 4.64
C ALA A 4 7.46 -10.26 3.18
N VAL A 5 6.52 -10.55 2.30
CA VAL A 5 6.71 -10.48 0.85
C VAL A 5 5.79 -9.40 0.31
N VAL A 6 6.34 -8.45 -0.41
CA VAL A 6 5.60 -7.42 -1.12
C VAL A 6 5.76 -7.68 -2.62
N VAL A 7 4.65 -7.78 -3.34
CA VAL A 7 4.66 -7.91 -4.80
C VAL A 7 3.96 -6.68 -5.38
N GLY A 8 4.62 -5.97 -6.30
CA GLY A 8 4.02 -4.76 -6.84
C GLY A 8 4.96 -3.91 -7.69
N SER A 9 4.60 -2.65 -7.85
CA SER A 9 5.20 -1.68 -8.74
C SER A 9 6.42 -0.97 -8.16
N PHE A 10 7.33 -0.58 -9.06
CA PHE A 10 8.28 0.50 -8.84
C PHE A 10 8.10 1.56 -9.93
N ASN A 11 8.10 2.83 -9.55
CA ASN A 11 8.05 3.96 -10.48
C ASN A 11 9.19 4.94 -10.18
N VAL A 12 9.64 5.64 -11.21
CA VAL A 12 10.34 6.92 -11.03
C VAL A 12 9.29 8.02 -11.09
N ASP A 13 9.09 8.72 -9.97
CA ASP A 13 8.17 9.84 -9.90
C ASP A 13 8.86 11.10 -10.41
N HIS A 14 8.26 11.73 -11.41
CA HIS A 14 8.65 13.00 -11.99
C HIS A 14 7.65 14.07 -11.56
N VAL A 15 8.05 14.94 -10.64
CA VAL A 15 7.17 15.92 -10.00
C VAL A 15 7.48 17.32 -10.53
N TRP A 16 6.46 18.01 -11.07
CA TRP A 16 6.51 19.42 -11.41
C TRP A 16 5.60 20.21 -10.48
N ARG A 17 6.17 21.10 -9.69
CA ARG A 17 5.42 22.06 -8.88
C ARG A 17 5.26 23.36 -9.67
N CYS A 18 4.02 23.75 -9.95
CA CYS A 18 3.63 24.87 -10.80
C CYS A 18 2.68 25.80 -10.02
N ASP A 19 2.50 27.04 -10.49
CA ASP A 19 1.50 27.95 -9.90
C ASP A 19 0.06 27.45 -10.14
N ALA A 20 -0.18 26.83 -11.31
CA ALA A 20 -1.46 26.23 -11.69
C ALA A 20 -1.22 24.94 -12.47
N LEU A 21 -2.20 24.03 -12.48
CA LEU A 21 -2.15 22.85 -13.34
C LEU A 21 -2.20 23.25 -14.82
N PRO A 22 -1.38 22.61 -15.72
CA PRO A 22 -1.37 22.93 -17.12
C PRO A 22 -2.71 22.59 -17.77
N VAL A 23 -3.23 23.51 -18.58
CA VAL A 23 -4.40 23.27 -19.44
C VAL A 23 -3.95 22.84 -20.82
N ALA A 24 -4.85 22.26 -21.61
CA ALA A 24 -4.54 21.81 -22.97
C ALA A 24 -3.91 22.91 -23.81
N GLY A 25 -2.76 22.62 -24.45
CA GLY A 25 -1.99 23.53 -25.27
C GLY A 25 -1.11 24.55 -24.54
N ALA A 26 -1.12 24.58 -23.19
CA ALA A 26 -0.27 25.50 -22.44
C ALA A 26 1.17 24.96 -22.27
N THR A 27 2.13 25.88 -22.34
CA THR A 27 3.51 25.64 -21.86
C THR A 27 3.72 26.51 -20.63
N ILE A 28 4.01 25.90 -19.49
CA ILE A 28 4.21 26.59 -18.22
C ILE A 28 5.57 26.25 -17.61
N ALA A 29 6.10 27.15 -16.79
CA ALA A 29 7.27 26.87 -15.98
C ALA A 29 6.89 26.18 -14.67
N GLY A 30 7.76 25.33 -14.16
CA GLY A 30 7.58 24.65 -12.87
C GLY A 30 8.92 24.24 -12.27
N ARG A 31 8.93 23.96 -10.97
CA ARG A 31 10.09 23.37 -10.28
C ARG A 31 10.02 21.86 -10.42
N TYR A 32 11.06 21.27 -10.96
CA TYR A 32 11.17 19.83 -11.17
C TYR A 32 11.91 19.14 -10.04
N ALA A 33 11.43 17.98 -9.66
CA ALA A 33 12.13 17.00 -8.82
C ALA A 33 11.80 15.59 -9.31
N SER A 34 12.67 14.63 -9.04
CA SER A 34 12.38 13.21 -9.27
C SER A 34 12.80 12.38 -8.07
N GLY A 35 12.15 11.25 -7.90
CA GLY A 35 12.44 10.33 -6.80
C GLY A 35 11.82 8.95 -7.00
N PRO A 36 12.09 8.02 -6.09
CA PRO A 36 11.45 6.71 -6.11
C PRO A 36 9.97 6.80 -5.73
N GLY A 37 9.16 6.00 -6.38
CA GLY A 37 7.74 5.84 -6.14
C GLY A 37 7.26 4.44 -6.52
N GLY A 38 5.95 4.31 -6.74
CA GLY A 38 5.28 3.03 -6.93
C GLY A 38 4.86 2.43 -5.59
N LYS A 39 3.58 2.05 -5.51
CA LYS A 39 2.98 1.56 -4.25
C LYS A 39 3.72 0.34 -3.70
N GLY A 40 4.09 -0.60 -4.58
CA GLY A 40 4.83 -1.79 -4.19
C GLY A 40 6.14 -1.46 -3.50
N PHE A 41 6.95 -0.60 -4.11
CA PHE A 41 8.24 -0.22 -3.56
C PHE A 41 8.10 0.59 -2.26
N ASN A 42 7.19 1.57 -2.22
CA ASN A 42 6.92 2.34 -1.03
C ASN A 42 6.56 1.44 0.16
N GLN A 43 5.66 0.48 -0.05
CA GLN A 43 5.22 -0.47 0.97
C GLN A 43 6.33 -1.44 1.38
N ALA A 44 7.18 -1.87 0.44
CA ALA A 44 8.33 -2.73 0.74
C ALA A 44 9.39 -2.00 1.59
N ILE A 45 9.71 -0.74 1.25
CA ILE A 45 10.61 0.11 2.06
C ILE A 45 10.01 0.35 3.45
N ALA A 46 8.71 0.66 3.54
CA ALA A 46 8.04 0.81 4.82
C ALA A 46 8.16 -0.47 5.66
N SER A 47 7.94 -1.64 5.06
CA SER A 47 8.02 -2.93 5.76
C SER A 47 9.43 -3.23 6.27
N VAL A 48 10.47 -3.08 5.45
CA VAL A 48 11.85 -3.37 5.88
C VAL A 48 12.32 -2.37 6.94
N ARG A 49 12.01 -1.08 6.81
CA ARG A 49 12.34 -0.05 7.80
C ARG A 49 11.54 -0.18 9.10
N ALA A 50 10.34 -0.77 9.05
CA ALA A 50 9.57 -1.16 10.24
C ALA A 50 10.19 -2.35 10.97
N GLY A 51 11.26 -2.97 10.44
CA GLY A 51 12.11 -3.92 11.15
C GLY A 51 11.92 -5.38 10.79
N VAL A 52 11.14 -5.73 9.75
CA VAL A 52 10.96 -7.12 9.33
C VAL A 52 11.78 -7.44 8.07
N ALA A 53 12.33 -8.64 7.99
CA ALA A 53 12.96 -9.13 6.76
C ALA A 53 11.93 -9.15 5.63
N THR A 54 12.16 -8.35 4.58
CA THR A 54 11.19 -8.14 3.49
C THR A 54 11.80 -8.53 2.15
N THR A 55 11.04 -9.30 1.36
CA THR A 55 11.32 -9.55 -0.06
C THR A 55 10.40 -8.68 -0.90
N PHE A 56 10.95 -8.00 -1.89
CA PHE A 56 10.18 -7.23 -2.86
C PHE A 56 10.30 -7.86 -4.25
N VAL A 57 9.15 -8.33 -4.78
CA VAL A 57 9.06 -8.91 -6.13
C VAL A 57 8.42 -7.89 -7.07
N CYS A 58 9.11 -7.52 -8.15
CA CYS A 58 8.65 -6.52 -9.11
C CYS A 58 9.21 -6.79 -10.51
N ALA A 59 8.94 -5.92 -11.48
CA ALA A 59 9.62 -5.92 -12.77
C ALA A 59 10.31 -4.56 -13.00
N LEU A 60 11.50 -4.57 -13.57
CA LEU A 60 12.33 -3.40 -13.82
C LEU A 60 12.94 -3.45 -15.22
N GLY A 61 13.01 -2.28 -15.86
CA GLY A 61 13.79 -2.09 -17.08
C GLY A 61 15.30 -2.06 -16.81
N ASP A 62 16.09 -2.20 -17.88
CA ASP A 62 17.54 -1.99 -17.83
C ASP A 62 17.89 -0.52 -18.12
N ASP A 63 17.47 0.36 -17.23
CA ASP A 63 17.58 1.80 -17.35
C ASP A 63 18.00 2.48 -16.04
N ALA A 64 17.98 3.82 -16.00
CA ALA A 64 18.34 4.59 -14.81
C ALA A 64 17.36 4.36 -13.65
N GLY A 65 16.07 4.15 -13.96
CA GLY A 65 15.03 3.83 -12.96
C GLY A 65 15.26 2.48 -12.31
N GLY A 66 15.55 1.45 -13.12
CA GLY A 66 15.86 0.13 -12.62
C GLY A 66 17.15 0.09 -11.76
N ARG A 67 18.16 0.89 -12.13
CA ARG A 67 19.37 1.04 -11.29
C ARG A 67 19.04 1.72 -9.96
N LEU A 68 18.26 2.82 -9.99
CA LEU A 68 17.80 3.51 -8.79
C LEU A 68 17.07 2.57 -7.83
N ALA A 69 16.15 1.74 -8.33
CA ALA A 69 15.44 0.76 -7.50
C ALA A 69 16.40 -0.22 -6.80
N ARG A 70 17.40 -0.73 -7.54
CA ARG A 70 18.39 -1.68 -7.01
C ARG A 70 19.29 -1.05 -5.96
N ASP A 71 19.73 0.19 -6.20
CA ASP A 71 20.60 0.91 -5.27
C ASP A 71 19.87 1.19 -3.94
N LEU A 72 18.65 1.69 -3.99
CA LEU A 72 17.82 1.95 -2.80
C LEU A 72 17.45 0.67 -2.05
N ALA A 73 17.10 -0.40 -2.75
CA ALA A 73 16.82 -1.69 -2.13
C ALA A 73 18.05 -2.21 -1.36
N LYS A 74 19.24 -2.07 -1.96
CA LYS A 74 20.50 -2.45 -1.30
C LYS A 74 20.81 -1.60 -0.07
N GLU A 75 20.54 -0.30 -0.13
CA GLU A 75 20.75 0.64 0.98
C GLU A 75 19.91 0.26 2.20
N ASP A 76 18.64 -0.09 1.99
CA ASP A 76 17.71 -0.48 3.05
C ASP A 76 17.77 -1.98 3.42
N GLY A 77 18.62 -2.77 2.77
CA GLY A 77 18.71 -4.23 3.01
C GLY A 77 17.47 -5.00 2.55
N LEU A 78 16.73 -4.45 1.59
CA LEU A 78 15.55 -5.07 0.99
C LEU A 78 15.98 -6.19 0.03
N ASP A 79 15.44 -7.41 0.20
CA ASP A 79 15.65 -8.54 -0.72
C ASP A 79 14.86 -8.29 -2.03
N LEU A 80 15.50 -7.64 -3.00
CA LEU A 80 14.90 -7.28 -4.27
C LEU A 80 14.99 -8.43 -5.28
N ARG A 81 13.83 -8.89 -5.76
CA ARG A 81 13.69 -9.93 -6.78
C ARG A 81 12.97 -9.38 -8.00
N ALA A 82 13.76 -8.76 -8.89
CA ALA A 82 13.23 -8.06 -10.04
C ALA A 82 13.27 -8.95 -11.30
N GLN A 83 12.12 -9.10 -11.95
CA GLN A 83 12.03 -9.57 -13.32
C GLN A 83 12.68 -8.53 -14.25
N ALA A 84 13.60 -8.96 -15.09
CA ALA A 84 14.11 -8.10 -16.17
C ALA A 84 13.03 -7.91 -17.24
N SER A 85 12.90 -6.69 -17.75
CA SER A 85 11.91 -6.33 -18.77
C SER A 85 12.57 -5.52 -19.87
N ASP A 86 12.17 -5.75 -21.12
CA ASP A 86 12.54 -4.93 -22.28
C ASP A 86 11.80 -3.57 -22.27
N GLU A 87 10.69 -3.48 -21.53
CA GLU A 87 9.99 -2.23 -21.31
C GLU A 87 10.76 -1.34 -20.32
N PRO A 88 10.71 -0.01 -20.45
CA PRO A 88 11.34 0.88 -19.50
C PRO A 88 10.72 0.74 -18.10
N THR A 89 11.51 1.02 -17.08
CA THR A 89 11.00 1.10 -15.70
C THR A 89 9.78 2.04 -15.60
N GLY A 90 8.79 1.67 -14.80
CA GLY A 90 7.57 2.47 -14.61
C GLY A 90 7.85 3.91 -14.20
N THR A 91 7.01 4.83 -14.63
CA THR A 91 7.14 6.26 -14.34
C THR A 91 5.81 6.88 -13.96
N ALA A 92 5.84 7.94 -13.14
CA ALA A 92 4.69 8.79 -12.89
C ALA A 92 5.06 10.25 -13.19
N GLY A 93 4.29 10.91 -14.07
CA GLY A 93 4.33 12.35 -14.29
C GLY A 93 3.32 13.03 -13.36
N ILE A 94 3.81 13.79 -12.38
CA ILE A 94 2.99 14.36 -11.30
C ILE A 94 3.07 15.88 -11.40
N TYR A 95 1.95 16.54 -11.66
CA TYR A 95 1.84 18.00 -11.68
C TYR A 95 1.11 18.44 -10.42
N VAL A 96 1.72 19.34 -9.65
CA VAL A 96 1.17 19.84 -8.38
C VAL A 96 1.07 21.36 -8.46
N ASP A 97 -0.11 21.92 -8.19
CA ASP A 97 -0.31 23.37 -8.16
C ASP A 97 0.00 23.99 -6.79
N ALA A 98 -0.06 25.32 -6.72
CA ALA A 98 0.19 26.09 -5.49
C ALA A 98 -0.80 25.76 -4.34
N HIS A 99 -1.93 25.14 -4.64
CA HIS A 99 -2.95 24.70 -3.65
C HIS A 99 -2.82 23.23 -3.25
N GLY A 100 -1.78 22.52 -3.76
CA GLY A 100 -1.57 21.10 -3.49
C GLY A 100 -2.46 20.16 -4.31
N ARG A 101 -3.27 20.68 -5.25
CA ARG A 101 -4.04 19.82 -6.16
C ARG A 101 -3.08 19.20 -7.17
N ASN A 102 -3.31 17.94 -7.52
CA ASN A 102 -2.45 17.24 -8.45
C ASN A 102 -3.18 16.65 -9.65
N THR A 103 -2.42 16.38 -10.69
CA THR A 103 -2.79 15.54 -11.82
C THR A 103 -1.65 14.59 -12.10
N ILE A 104 -1.97 13.30 -12.22
CA ILE A 104 -0.97 12.23 -12.33
C ILE A 104 -1.23 11.45 -13.61
N VAL A 105 -0.15 11.18 -14.34
CA VAL A 105 -0.13 10.28 -15.50
C VAL A 105 0.88 9.18 -15.22
N ILE A 106 0.44 7.93 -15.28
CA ILE A 106 1.28 6.75 -15.05
C ILE A 106 1.68 6.15 -16.39
N GLY A 107 2.98 5.94 -16.57
CA GLY A 107 3.53 5.05 -17.57
C GLY A 107 3.90 3.73 -16.88
N ALA A 108 3.09 2.69 -17.06
CA ALA A 108 3.27 1.43 -16.34
C ALA A 108 4.62 0.75 -16.65
N GLY A 109 5.08 0.82 -17.90
CA GLY A 109 6.35 0.23 -18.32
C GLY A 109 6.51 -1.21 -17.84
N ALA A 110 7.67 -1.53 -17.26
CA ALA A 110 8.00 -2.86 -16.75
C ALA A 110 6.97 -3.41 -15.73
N ASN A 111 6.26 -2.54 -14.97
CA ASN A 111 5.25 -3.01 -14.02
C ASN A 111 4.14 -3.81 -14.71
N ALA A 112 3.79 -3.46 -15.96
CA ALA A 112 2.80 -4.19 -16.76
C ALA A 112 3.31 -5.53 -17.30
N ALA A 113 4.61 -5.77 -17.24
CA ALA A 113 5.24 -6.99 -17.70
C ALA A 113 5.50 -8.02 -16.58
N LEU A 114 5.20 -7.69 -15.32
CA LEU A 114 5.38 -8.65 -14.22
C LEU A 114 4.52 -9.89 -14.46
N SER A 115 5.14 -11.03 -14.65
CA SER A 115 4.51 -12.26 -15.12
C SER A 115 4.31 -13.30 -14.00
N THR A 116 3.39 -14.22 -14.21
CA THR A 116 3.15 -15.37 -13.34
C THR A 116 4.34 -16.34 -13.34
N GLU A 117 5.04 -16.49 -14.48
CA GLU A 117 6.24 -17.34 -14.57
C GLU A 117 7.36 -16.81 -13.67
N HIS A 118 7.50 -15.47 -13.56
CA HIS A 118 8.45 -14.90 -12.61
C HIS A 118 8.05 -15.20 -11.17
N LEU A 119 6.76 -15.12 -10.83
CA LEU A 119 6.27 -15.47 -9.48
C LEU A 119 6.57 -16.94 -9.14
N ASP A 120 6.38 -17.87 -10.07
CA ASP A 120 6.66 -19.29 -9.86
C ASP A 120 8.14 -19.51 -9.54
N SER A 121 9.04 -18.73 -10.14
CA SER A 121 10.47 -18.75 -9.83
C SER A 121 10.80 -18.20 -8.43
N GLN A 122 9.88 -17.55 -7.74
CA GLN A 122 10.03 -17.00 -6.38
C GLN A 122 9.33 -17.83 -5.30
N ALA A 123 9.01 -19.11 -5.58
CA ALA A 123 8.29 -19.99 -4.65
C ALA A 123 8.94 -20.10 -3.25
N ASP A 124 10.28 -19.99 -3.17
CA ASP A 124 11.03 -19.97 -1.90
C ASP A 124 10.70 -18.76 -1.02
N ALA A 125 10.42 -17.59 -1.62
CA ALA A 125 9.98 -16.41 -0.89
C ALA A 125 8.59 -16.61 -0.29
N PHE A 126 7.65 -17.13 -1.08
CA PHE A 126 6.29 -17.43 -0.60
C PHE A 126 6.28 -18.52 0.47
N ALA A 127 7.11 -19.55 0.35
CA ALA A 127 7.20 -20.64 1.33
C ALA A 127 7.66 -20.19 2.73
N THR A 128 8.32 -19.04 2.83
CA THR A 128 8.82 -18.47 4.10
C THR A 128 8.04 -17.23 4.56
N ALA A 129 7.05 -16.81 3.77
CA ALA A 129 6.25 -15.63 4.06
C ALA A 129 5.26 -15.86 5.20
N GLY A 130 5.23 -14.97 6.17
CA GLY A 130 4.13 -14.87 7.12
C GLY A 130 3.00 -14.00 6.61
N VAL A 131 3.37 -12.99 5.82
CA VAL A 131 2.43 -12.04 5.18
C VAL A 131 2.85 -11.78 3.75
N VAL A 132 1.88 -11.72 2.85
CA VAL A 132 2.05 -11.26 1.47
C VAL A 132 1.16 -10.06 1.24
N LEU A 133 1.78 -8.94 0.83
CA LEU A 133 1.12 -7.66 0.56
C LEU A 133 1.18 -7.35 -0.93
N VAL A 134 0.04 -6.99 -1.52
CA VAL A 134 -0.07 -6.69 -2.96
C VAL A 134 -1.00 -5.49 -3.19
N GLN A 135 -0.76 -4.75 -4.27
CA GLN A 135 -1.55 -3.61 -4.73
C GLN A 135 -2.02 -3.84 -6.18
N LEU A 136 -2.69 -2.87 -6.79
CA LEU A 136 -3.29 -3.01 -8.12
C LEU A 136 -2.57 -2.19 -9.20
N GLU A 137 -1.26 -2.00 -9.06
CA GLU A 137 -0.39 -1.37 -10.09
C GLU A 137 0.40 -2.41 -10.91
N SER A 138 0.06 -3.68 -10.77
CA SER A 138 0.57 -4.82 -11.56
C SER A 138 -0.58 -5.51 -12.30
N PRO A 139 -0.31 -6.39 -13.29
CA PRO A 139 -1.37 -7.12 -13.99
C PRO A 139 -2.28 -7.88 -13.04
N SER A 140 -3.60 -7.86 -13.28
CA SER A 140 -4.59 -8.43 -12.36
C SER A 140 -4.50 -9.95 -12.24
N ASP A 141 -4.09 -10.65 -13.28
CA ASP A 141 -3.81 -12.09 -13.27
C ASP A 141 -2.59 -12.43 -12.42
N THR A 142 -1.54 -11.60 -12.50
CA THR A 142 -0.36 -11.70 -11.63
C THR A 142 -0.74 -11.45 -10.16
N VAL A 143 -1.54 -10.41 -9.88
CA VAL A 143 -2.03 -10.13 -8.51
C VAL A 143 -2.84 -11.31 -7.97
N LEU A 144 -3.71 -11.89 -8.78
CA LEU A 144 -4.49 -13.07 -8.39
C LEU A 144 -3.58 -14.27 -8.09
N ALA A 145 -2.60 -14.53 -8.95
CA ALA A 145 -1.63 -15.62 -8.75
C ALA A 145 -0.82 -15.44 -7.45
N VAL A 146 -0.43 -14.21 -7.12
CA VAL A 146 0.25 -13.89 -5.84
C VAL A 146 -0.62 -14.27 -4.65
N LEU A 147 -1.90 -13.84 -4.63
CA LEU A 147 -2.81 -14.14 -3.52
C LEU A 147 -3.05 -15.65 -3.40
N GLN A 148 -3.19 -16.35 -4.51
CA GLN A 148 -3.35 -17.81 -4.54
C GLN A 148 -2.11 -18.53 -4.00
N ALA A 149 -0.91 -18.17 -4.48
CA ALA A 149 0.36 -18.73 -4.01
C ALA A 149 0.57 -18.49 -2.51
N ALA A 150 0.31 -17.28 -2.04
CA ALA A 150 0.42 -16.93 -0.61
C ALA A 150 -0.47 -17.82 0.26
N ARG A 151 -1.74 -18.00 -0.12
CA ARG A 151 -2.68 -18.88 0.61
C ARG A 151 -2.25 -20.34 0.59
N GLN A 152 -1.73 -20.86 -0.53
CA GLN A 152 -1.22 -22.23 -0.61
C GLN A 152 -0.10 -22.50 0.39
N HIS A 153 0.72 -21.47 0.68
CA HIS A 153 1.81 -21.54 1.66
C HIS A 153 1.40 -21.13 3.08
N GLY A 154 0.12 -20.78 3.31
CA GLY A 154 -0.40 -20.43 4.64
C GLY A 154 -0.02 -19.01 5.10
N ALA A 155 0.45 -18.16 4.21
CA ALA A 155 0.72 -16.76 4.51
C ALA A 155 -0.58 -15.94 4.60
N THR A 156 -0.63 -14.97 5.50
CA THR A 156 -1.72 -13.98 5.53
C THR A 156 -1.66 -13.09 4.30
N THR A 157 -2.76 -12.98 3.56
CA THR A 157 -2.84 -12.16 2.36
C THR A 157 -3.44 -10.78 2.65
N VAL A 158 -2.75 -9.73 2.25
CA VAL A 158 -3.18 -8.33 2.37
C VAL A 158 -3.27 -7.72 0.98
N LEU A 159 -4.47 -7.33 0.58
CA LEU A 159 -4.72 -6.59 -0.65
C LEU A 159 -4.97 -5.12 -0.31
N ASN A 160 -4.06 -4.26 -0.74
CA ASN A 160 -4.32 -2.82 -0.80
C ASN A 160 -4.99 -2.52 -2.16
N PRO A 161 -6.31 -2.22 -2.21
CA PRO A 161 -7.05 -2.10 -3.47
C PRO A 161 -6.82 -0.74 -4.16
N ALA A 162 -5.58 -0.29 -4.17
CA ALA A 162 -5.10 0.97 -4.73
C ALA A 162 -4.41 0.76 -6.09
N PRO A 163 -4.65 1.66 -7.05
CA PRO A 163 -5.49 2.86 -7.01
C PRO A 163 -6.99 2.55 -7.19
N ALA A 164 -7.86 3.48 -6.76
CA ALA A 164 -9.32 3.33 -6.77
C ALA A 164 -9.95 3.02 -8.14
N ASN A 165 -9.29 3.45 -9.23
CA ASN A 165 -9.72 3.17 -10.61
C ASN A 165 -9.26 1.81 -11.14
N ALA A 166 -8.41 1.08 -10.42
CA ALA A 166 -7.99 -0.25 -10.82
C ALA A 166 -9.16 -1.25 -10.79
N ALA A 167 -9.11 -2.24 -11.68
CA ALA A 167 -10.11 -3.28 -11.72
C ALA A 167 -9.94 -4.23 -10.52
N THR A 168 -11.00 -4.39 -9.73
CA THR A 168 -11.10 -5.45 -8.71
C THR A 168 -12.16 -6.46 -9.15
N THR A 169 -11.89 -7.73 -8.98
CA THR A 169 -12.84 -8.81 -9.23
C THR A 169 -13.27 -9.44 -7.92
N THR A 170 -14.42 -10.09 -7.90
CA THR A 170 -14.86 -10.89 -6.74
C THR A 170 -13.85 -11.98 -6.41
N GLU A 171 -13.17 -12.52 -7.43
CA GLU A 171 -12.14 -13.55 -7.25
C GLU A 171 -10.90 -13.00 -6.54
N LEU A 172 -10.42 -11.81 -6.90
CA LEU A 172 -9.33 -11.14 -6.17
C LEU A 172 -9.68 -10.95 -4.70
N LEU A 173 -10.89 -10.43 -4.42
CA LEU A 173 -11.36 -10.26 -3.05
C LEU A 173 -11.44 -11.61 -2.32
N ALA A 174 -11.93 -12.66 -2.95
CA ALA A 174 -12.08 -13.98 -2.33
C ALA A 174 -10.74 -14.62 -1.88
N HIS A 175 -9.62 -14.21 -2.46
CA HIS A 175 -8.28 -14.70 -2.10
C HIS A 175 -7.53 -13.80 -1.10
N ALA A 176 -8.08 -12.65 -0.72
CA ALA A 176 -7.51 -11.80 0.32
C ALA A 176 -8.07 -12.16 1.70
N ASP A 177 -7.22 -12.14 2.74
CA ASP A 177 -7.63 -12.24 4.14
C ASP A 177 -7.93 -10.87 4.74
N LEU A 178 -7.22 -9.84 4.24
CA LEU A 178 -7.41 -8.45 4.60
C LEU A 178 -7.48 -7.59 3.34
N ILE A 179 -8.35 -6.57 3.37
CA ILE A 179 -8.31 -5.47 2.41
C ILE A 179 -8.12 -4.13 3.14
N THR A 180 -7.32 -3.23 2.55
CA THR A 180 -6.93 -1.97 3.19
C THR A 180 -7.24 -0.75 2.32
N PRO A 181 -8.51 -0.49 1.98
CA PRO A 181 -8.88 0.68 1.18
C PRO A 181 -8.77 1.98 1.99
N ASN A 182 -8.49 3.10 1.29
CA ASN A 182 -8.82 4.43 1.78
C ASN A 182 -10.29 4.78 1.47
N GLU A 183 -10.75 6.00 1.81
CA GLU A 183 -12.12 6.43 1.60
C GLU A 183 -12.55 6.36 0.13
N THR A 184 -11.68 6.80 -0.78
CA THR A 184 -11.95 6.81 -2.23
C THR A 184 -12.00 5.39 -2.79
N GLU A 185 -11.07 4.53 -2.38
CA GLU A 185 -11.00 3.13 -2.77
C GLU A 185 -12.20 2.35 -2.21
N PHE A 186 -12.57 2.61 -0.95
CA PHE A 186 -13.73 1.98 -0.33
C PHE A 186 -15.04 2.34 -1.06
N ALA A 187 -15.26 3.63 -1.36
CA ALA A 187 -16.41 4.08 -2.14
C ALA A 187 -16.44 3.45 -3.55
N ALA A 188 -15.27 3.33 -4.20
CA ALA A 188 -15.17 2.68 -5.51
C ALA A 188 -15.49 1.17 -5.45
N LEU A 189 -15.04 0.48 -4.40
CA LEU A 189 -15.38 -0.93 -4.18
C LEU A 189 -16.87 -1.15 -3.95
N LEU A 190 -17.52 -0.34 -3.11
CA LEU A 190 -18.97 -0.41 -2.88
C LEU A 190 -19.75 -0.18 -4.19
N ALA A 191 -19.37 0.83 -4.96
CA ALA A 191 -20.00 1.12 -6.25
C ALA A 191 -19.86 -0.04 -7.22
N ARG A 192 -18.68 -0.67 -7.29
CA ARG A 192 -18.38 -1.75 -8.24
C ARG A 192 -19.03 -3.07 -7.86
N HIS A 193 -18.96 -3.46 -6.59
CA HIS A 193 -19.37 -4.81 -6.17
C HIS A 193 -20.80 -4.86 -5.63
N LEU A 194 -21.31 -3.76 -5.09
CA LEU A 194 -22.66 -3.70 -4.49
C LEU A 194 -23.61 -2.78 -5.23
N GLY A 195 -23.11 -1.98 -6.17
CA GLY A 195 -23.91 -0.94 -6.85
C GLY A 195 -24.23 0.26 -5.94
N GLU A 196 -23.66 0.32 -4.74
CA GLU A 196 -23.88 1.40 -3.80
C GLU A 196 -22.94 2.57 -4.05
N ARG A 197 -23.50 3.78 -4.10
CA ARG A 197 -22.73 5.01 -4.33
C ARG A 197 -22.72 5.85 -3.06
N ILE A 198 -21.57 5.93 -2.43
CA ILE A 198 -21.31 6.84 -1.32
C ILE A 198 -20.27 7.89 -1.73
N ILE A 199 -20.33 9.07 -1.12
CA ILE A 199 -19.31 10.10 -1.33
C ILE A 199 -18.09 9.72 -0.50
N ALA A 200 -16.91 9.71 -1.10
CA ALA A 200 -15.68 9.31 -0.41
C ALA A 200 -15.43 10.14 0.87
N ASP A 201 -15.64 11.46 0.80
CA ASP A 201 -15.45 12.37 1.94
C ASP A 201 -16.41 12.08 3.11
N ASP A 202 -17.55 11.44 2.86
CA ASP A 202 -18.53 11.09 3.88
C ASP A 202 -18.16 9.79 4.62
N VAL A 203 -17.28 8.94 4.08
CA VAL A 203 -16.93 7.64 4.67
C VAL A 203 -16.40 7.79 6.10
N ALA A 204 -15.55 8.77 6.34
CA ALA A 204 -14.97 9.03 7.66
C ALA A 204 -16.03 9.42 8.71
N THR A 205 -17.17 10.00 8.28
CA THR A 205 -18.24 10.51 9.14
C THR A 205 -19.38 9.52 9.38
N LEU A 206 -19.42 8.40 8.63
CA LEU A 206 -20.41 7.34 8.85
C LEU A 206 -20.30 6.79 10.28
N ASP A 207 -21.44 6.47 10.88
CA ASP A 207 -21.46 5.78 12.18
C ASP A 207 -20.85 4.37 12.03
N GLY A 208 -20.33 3.84 13.17
CA GLY A 208 -19.59 2.59 13.15
C GLY A 208 -20.42 1.38 12.71
N VAL A 209 -21.74 1.36 13.01
CA VAL A 209 -22.61 0.23 12.64
C VAL A 209 -22.86 0.21 11.13
N THR A 210 -23.20 1.36 10.56
CA THR A 210 -23.41 1.53 9.11
C THR A 210 -22.14 1.16 8.34
N LEU A 211 -20.97 1.66 8.77
CA LEU A 211 -19.71 1.35 8.11
C LEU A 211 -19.37 -0.14 8.23
N HIS A 212 -19.66 -0.76 9.38
CA HIS A 212 -19.50 -2.22 9.56
C HIS A 212 -20.39 -3.00 8.59
N GLN A 213 -21.64 -2.63 8.43
CA GLN A 213 -22.56 -3.28 7.49
C GLN A 213 -22.04 -3.24 6.06
N HIS A 214 -21.60 -2.08 5.58
CA HIS A 214 -20.97 -1.96 4.26
C HIS A 214 -19.72 -2.85 4.11
N CYS A 215 -18.85 -2.88 5.14
CA CYS A 215 -17.68 -3.74 5.14
C CYS A 215 -18.06 -5.22 5.04
N ARG A 216 -19.07 -5.67 5.80
CA ARG A 216 -19.51 -7.09 5.80
C ARG A 216 -20.20 -7.49 4.51
N GLN A 217 -20.97 -6.58 3.88
CA GLN A 217 -21.57 -6.83 2.57
C GLN A 217 -20.50 -6.92 1.48
N LEU A 218 -19.52 -6.03 1.50
CA LEU A 218 -18.44 -6.00 0.52
C LEU A 218 -17.48 -7.20 0.67
N PHE A 219 -17.11 -7.53 1.90
CA PHE A 219 -16.04 -8.47 2.20
C PHE A 219 -16.38 -9.36 3.40
N PRO A 220 -17.30 -10.32 3.22
CA PRO A 220 -17.92 -11.07 4.34
C PRO A 220 -16.94 -11.98 5.08
N HIS A 221 -15.91 -12.49 4.42
CA HIS A 221 -15.02 -13.54 4.95
C HIS A 221 -13.71 -13.01 5.56
N GLY A 222 -13.36 -11.76 5.35
CA GLY A 222 -12.06 -11.21 5.77
C GLY A 222 -12.17 -9.87 6.49
N THR A 223 -11.06 -9.38 6.99
CA THR A 223 -10.97 -8.12 7.71
C THR A 223 -10.86 -6.95 6.74
N VAL A 224 -11.66 -5.91 6.95
CA VAL A 224 -11.56 -4.63 6.26
C VAL A 224 -10.93 -3.60 7.18
N VAL A 225 -9.88 -2.94 6.70
CA VAL A 225 -9.19 -1.85 7.38
C VAL A 225 -9.31 -0.60 6.51
N VAL A 226 -10.22 0.30 6.84
CA VAL A 226 -10.41 1.54 6.07
C VAL A 226 -9.52 2.63 6.67
N THR A 227 -8.54 3.12 5.91
CA THR A 227 -7.75 4.30 6.32
C THR A 227 -8.55 5.57 6.07
N LEU A 228 -8.62 6.46 7.06
CA LEU A 228 -9.49 7.64 7.10
C LEU A 228 -8.70 8.93 7.30
N GLY A 229 -7.49 8.98 6.76
CA GLY A 229 -6.60 10.12 6.82
C GLY A 229 -6.43 10.66 8.25
N ALA A 230 -6.69 11.94 8.45
CA ALA A 230 -6.54 12.60 9.75
C ALA A 230 -7.52 12.11 10.84
N THR A 231 -8.51 11.30 10.50
CA THR A 231 -9.44 10.70 11.49
C THR A 231 -8.98 9.33 11.97
N GLY A 232 -7.94 8.77 11.36
CA GLY A 232 -7.32 7.50 11.77
C GLY A 232 -7.74 6.32 10.90
N VAL A 233 -8.18 5.24 11.53
CA VAL A 233 -8.45 3.96 10.87
C VAL A 233 -9.72 3.33 11.41
N TYR A 234 -10.51 2.73 10.54
CA TYR A 234 -11.65 1.91 10.91
C TYR A 234 -11.38 0.44 10.60
N VAL A 235 -11.64 -0.44 11.55
CA VAL A 235 -11.48 -1.90 11.41
C VAL A 235 -12.84 -2.57 11.48
N SER A 236 -13.05 -3.57 10.61
CA SER A 236 -14.24 -4.41 10.58
C SER A 236 -13.85 -5.86 10.33
N HIS A 237 -14.16 -6.74 11.27
CA HIS A 237 -13.96 -8.18 11.21
C HIS A 237 -15.27 -8.93 10.95
N PRO A 238 -15.23 -10.12 10.37
CA PRO A 238 -16.31 -11.11 10.52
C PRO A 238 -16.48 -11.49 11.99
N GLU A 239 -17.71 -11.79 12.41
CA GLU A 239 -18.04 -12.15 13.81
C GLU A 239 -17.28 -13.38 14.31
N ASP A 240 -16.93 -14.31 13.42
CA ASP A 240 -16.25 -15.57 13.71
C ASP A 240 -14.72 -15.51 13.57
N ALA A 241 -14.16 -14.34 13.18
CA ALA A 241 -12.73 -14.16 12.90
C ALA A 241 -12.19 -12.81 13.39
N LEU A 242 -12.25 -12.58 14.72
CA LEU A 242 -11.87 -11.31 15.35
C LEU A 242 -10.36 -11.07 15.45
N ARG A 243 -9.51 -12.02 15.08
CA ARG A 243 -8.03 -11.90 15.10
C ARG A 243 -7.46 -11.44 16.43
N GLY A 244 -8.02 -11.94 17.55
CA GLY A 244 -7.61 -11.57 18.90
C GLY A 244 -8.27 -10.32 19.47
N ASP A 245 -9.05 -9.59 18.69
CA ASP A 245 -9.78 -8.41 19.16
C ASP A 245 -11.07 -8.82 19.93
N ALA A 246 -11.49 -7.91 20.83
CA ALA A 246 -12.71 -8.15 21.64
C ALA A 246 -14.01 -7.70 20.94
N ARG A 247 -13.92 -7.01 19.81
CA ARG A 247 -15.06 -6.42 19.10
C ARG A 247 -14.93 -6.63 17.60
N PRO A 248 -16.04 -6.84 16.87
CA PRO A 248 -16.01 -7.01 15.44
C PRO A 248 -15.68 -5.74 14.67
N HIS A 249 -15.92 -4.56 15.27
CA HIS A 249 -15.52 -3.30 14.63
C HIS A 249 -15.16 -2.21 15.65
N TYR A 250 -14.26 -1.32 15.24
CA TYR A 250 -13.80 -0.20 16.07
C TYR A 250 -13.05 0.84 15.22
N ARG A 251 -12.80 2.01 15.84
CA ARG A 251 -11.93 3.05 15.29
C ARG A 251 -10.64 3.14 16.10
N VAL A 252 -9.52 3.39 15.41
CA VAL A 252 -8.24 3.80 15.98
C VAL A 252 -8.02 5.23 15.55
N ALA A 253 -7.92 6.15 16.50
CA ALA A 253 -7.68 7.57 16.20
C ALA A 253 -6.32 7.78 15.55
N ALA A 254 -6.20 8.80 14.68
CA ALA A 254 -4.92 9.20 14.15
C ALA A 254 -3.98 9.69 15.25
N GLU A 255 -2.69 9.41 15.09
CA GLU A 255 -1.66 9.96 15.97
C GLU A 255 -1.32 11.40 15.56
N ALA A 256 -0.96 12.22 16.54
CA ALA A 256 -0.54 13.59 16.28
C ALA A 256 0.82 13.61 15.56
N ALA A 257 0.90 14.35 14.46
CA ALA A 257 2.10 14.52 13.65
C ALA A 257 2.26 15.97 13.17
N ASN A 258 3.51 16.40 12.97
CA ASN A 258 3.83 17.67 12.33
C ASN A 258 3.85 17.48 10.81
N VAL A 259 2.67 17.45 10.18
CA VAL A 259 2.50 17.08 8.79
C VAL A 259 3.22 18.03 7.84
N VAL A 260 4.14 17.48 7.05
CA VAL A 260 4.88 18.16 5.96
C VAL A 260 4.36 17.68 4.60
N ASP A 261 4.18 16.36 4.43
CA ASP A 261 3.74 15.75 3.17
C ASP A 261 3.00 14.44 3.48
N THR A 262 1.80 14.28 2.95
CA THR A 262 1.00 13.05 3.15
C THR A 262 1.20 12.01 2.04
N THR A 263 2.09 12.28 1.07
CA THR A 263 2.39 11.35 -0.02
C THR A 263 2.95 10.04 0.55
N GLY A 264 2.35 8.93 0.15
CA GLY A 264 2.79 7.61 0.62
C GLY A 264 2.37 7.23 2.04
N ALA A 265 1.58 8.04 2.77
CA ALA A 265 1.12 7.68 4.13
C ALA A 265 0.30 6.38 4.15
N GLY A 266 -0.52 6.13 3.12
CA GLY A 266 -1.22 4.85 2.94
C GLY A 266 -0.25 3.69 2.68
N ASP A 267 0.83 3.92 1.93
CA ASP A 267 1.88 2.91 1.71
C ASP A 267 2.66 2.64 2.99
N ALA A 268 2.98 3.69 3.76
CA ALA A 268 3.59 3.58 5.09
C ALA A 268 2.74 2.71 6.03
N PHE A 269 1.43 2.97 6.07
CA PHE A 269 0.49 2.17 6.86
C PHE A 269 0.51 0.69 6.44
N ASN A 270 0.37 0.42 5.13
CA ASN A 270 0.31 -0.95 4.61
C ASN A 270 1.60 -1.73 4.83
N GLY A 271 2.76 -1.12 4.56
CA GLY A 271 4.06 -1.74 4.79
C GLY A 271 4.31 -2.04 6.27
N ALA A 272 3.99 -1.11 7.17
CA ALA A 272 4.12 -1.31 8.60
C ALA A 272 3.12 -2.35 9.15
N LEU A 273 1.89 -2.38 8.64
CA LEU A 273 0.91 -3.40 8.99
C LEU A 273 1.42 -4.80 8.59
N ALA A 274 1.93 -4.94 7.36
CA ALA A 274 2.51 -6.20 6.89
C ALA A 274 3.72 -6.62 7.75
N ALA A 275 4.61 -5.69 8.12
CA ALA A 275 5.73 -5.96 9.00
C ALA A 275 5.27 -6.47 10.37
N SER A 276 4.35 -5.77 11.00
CA SER A 276 3.83 -6.13 12.32
C SER A 276 3.12 -7.48 12.31
N LEU A 277 2.32 -7.77 11.28
CA LEU A 277 1.66 -9.07 11.11
C LEU A 277 2.67 -10.20 10.87
N ALA A 278 3.76 -9.95 10.13
CA ALA A 278 4.79 -10.95 9.86
C ALA A 278 5.59 -11.31 11.13
N GLU A 279 5.82 -10.37 12.04
CA GLU A 279 6.45 -10.65 13.34
C GLU A 279 5.56 -11.52 14.25
N ALA A 280 4.23 -11.44 14.09
CA ALA A 280 3.22 -12.17 14.88
C ALA A 280 3.43 -12.05 16.42
N ALA A 281 4.06 -10.95 16.86
CA ALA A 281 4.42 -10.75 18.26
C ALA A 281 3.29 -10.15 19.10
N LEU A 282 2.29 -9.54 18.46
CA LEU A 282 1.19 -8.83 19.11
C LEU A 282 -0.05 -9.73 19.25
N PRO A 283 -0.72 -9.72 20.40
CA PRO A 283 -1.81 -10.65 20.68
C PRO A 283 -3.13 -10.26 20.01
N ALA A 284 -3.36 -8.99 19.69
CA ALA A 284 -4.60 -8.49 19.12
C ALA A 284 -4.35 -7.70 17.83
N PHE A 285 -5.29 -7.80 16.89
CA PHE A 285 -5.18 -7.11 15.61
C PHE A 285 -5.16 -5.59 15.77
N THR A 286 -5.85 -5.06 16.77
CA THR A 286 -5.84 -3.64 17.11
C THR A 286 -4.43 -3.11 17.40
N ASP A 287 -3.52 -3.93 17.92
CA ASP A 287 -2.15 -3.51 18.24
C ASP A 287 -1.31 -3.41 16.94
N HIS A 288 -1.51 -4.33 15.99
CA HIS A 288 -0.90 -4.21 14.65
C HIS A 288 -1.38 -2.95 13.93
N VAL A 289 -2.68 -2.63 14.03
CA VAL A 289 -3.24 -1.41 13.42
C VAL A 289 -2.69 -0.15 14.08
N ARG A 290 -2.54 -0.12 15.42
CA ARG A 290 -1.92 1.02 16.14
C ARG A 290 -0.48 1.23 15.71
N PHE A 291 0.31 0.17 15.63
CA PHE A 291 1.68 0.23 15.13
C PHE A 291 1.73 0.84 13.73
N ALA A 292 0.91 0.34 12.79
CA ALA A 292 0.85 0.85 11.43
C ALA A 292 0.39 2.32 11.35
N ASN A 293 -0.57 2.71 12.20
CA ASN A 293 -1.10 4.08 12.27
C ASN A 293 -0.03 5.06 12.77
N ARG A 294 0.75 4.69 13.80
CA ARG A 294 1.90 5.45 14.31
C ARG A 294 2.99 5.61 13.27
N TYR A 295 3.31 4.52 12.57
CA TYR A 295 4.29 4.52 11.49
C TYR A 295 3.86 5.47 10.36
N ALA A 296 2.61 5.39 9.92
CA ALA A 296 2.05 6.28 8.90
C ALA A 296 2.05 7.74 9.34
N ALA A 297 1.74 8.04 10.60
CA ALA A 297 1.80 9.41 11.12
C ALA A 297 3.21 9.99 11.04
N LEU A 298 4.24 9.23 11.46
CA LEU A 298 5.64 9.67 11.36
C LEU A 298 6.10 9.87 9.91
N SER A 299 5.67 9.04 8.96
CA SER A 299 6.05 9.21 7.56
C SER A 299 5.61 10.56 7.00
N THR A 300 4.51 11.14 7.50
CA THR A 300 4.01 12.44 7.05
C THR A 300 4.85 13.64 7.52
N GLU A 301 5.77 13.46 8.46
CA GLU A 301 6.64 14.53 8.97
C GLU A 301 7.84 14.82 8.04
N HIS A 302 7.98 14.06 6.95
CA HIS A 302 9.02 14.23 5.94
C HIS A 302 8.43 14.29 4.54
N ALA A 303 9.10 14.99 3.62
CA ALA A 303 8.66 15.08 2.23
C ALA A 303 8.99 13.82 1.43
N GLY A 304 8.08 13.40 0.58
CA GLY A 304 8.21 12.25 -0.32
C GLY A 304 7.51 10.99 0.18
N ALA A 305 7.64 9.88 -0.56
CA ALA A 305 7.02 8.60 -0.26
C ALA A 305 8.07 7.61 0.32
N ALA A 306 8.71 6.79 -0.52
CA ALA A 306 9.68 5.78 -0.05
C ALA A 306 10.80 6.37 0.84
N LEU A 307 11.32 7.55 0.47
CA LEU A 307 12.39 8.19 1.25
C LEU A 307 11.94 8.74 2.61
N ALA A 308 10.65 9.04 2.76
CA ALA A 308 10.05 9.54 4.00
C ALA A 308 9.69 8.43 5.00
N MET A 309 9.81 7.17 4.62
CA MET A 309 9.49 6.05 5.52
C MET A 309 10.42 6.06 6.76
N PRO A 310 9.87 6.12 7.99
CA PRO A 310 10.67 6.15 9.21
C PRO A 310 11.35 4.80 9.47
N LEU A 311 12.43 4.83 10.22
CA LEU A 311 13.04 3.62 10.78
C LEU A 311 12.27 3.16 12.01
N ARG A 312 12.31 1.87 12.33
CA ARG A 312 11.73 1.35 13.59
C ARG A 312 12.27 2.08 14.84
N ALA A 313 13.53 2.50 14.80
CA ALA A 313 14.14 3.26 15.88
C ALA A 313 13.43 4.61 16.13
N ASP A 314 12.88 5.25 15.08
CA ASP A 314 12.15 6.50 15.20
C ASP A 314 10.80 6.29 15.90
N LEU A 315 10.12 5.17 15.63
CA LEU A 315 8.91 4.78 16.36
C LEU A 315 9.21 4.53 17.83
N ILE A 316 10.26 3.78 18.13
CA ILE A 316 10.68 3.49 19.49
C ILE A 316 11.01 4.79 20.24
N ALA A 317 11.73 5.70 19.60
CA ALA A 317 12.07 6.99 20.18
C ALA A 317 10.84 7.87 20.45
N ARG A 318 9.82 7.81 19.57
CA ARG A 318 8.62 8.64 19.66
C ARG A 318 7.55 8.08 20.58
N TYR A 319 7.32 6.76 20.56
CA TYR A 319 6.19 6.09 21.23
C TYR A 319 6.60 5.08 22.30
N GLY A 320 7.89 4.73 22.42
CA GLY A 320 8.40 3.81 23.43
C GLY A 320 8.13 2.33 23.16
N GLU A 321 7.96 1.95 21.89
CA GLU A 321 7.60 0.57 21.48
C GLU A 321 8.70 -0.14 20.70
#